data_5bca3c07e58f55cb4e3b8599d0956f2f
#
_entry.id   5bca3c07e58f55cb4e3b8599d0956f2f
#
_cell.length_a   1.000
_cell.length_b   1.000
_cell.length_c   1.000
_cell.angle_alpha   90.00
_cell.angle_beta   90.00
_cell.angle_gamma   90.00
#
_symmetry.space_group_name_H-M   'P 1'
#
loop_
_entity.id
_entity.type
_entity.pdbx_description
1 polymer ?
#
loop_
_entity_poly.entity_id
_entity_poly.type
_entity_poly.pdbx_seq_one_letter_code
_entity_poly.pdbx_strand_id
1 'polypeptide(L)'
;MKLAIVLVHHPVLDREGATVTTAITNLDLHDMARSARTYGLESVYVVHPIEAQRQLAESIRAHWATGTGKRRIPDRAAAMELLTIVPSLDDVYAKMAGDAGREGVEVWTTAARAHPLGVMSYPEARARLAGASKPVAMLFGTGWGLARTLVETADVRLTPIRAQAETGYNHLSVRAACAISLDRLLGEQ
;
A
#
# COMPACT_ATOMS: atom_id res chain seq x y z
N MET A 1 3.44 10.32 -11.52
CA MET A 1 3.33 8.85 -11.80
C MET A 1 1.93 8.38 -11.41
N LYS A 2 1.31 7.50 -12.18
CA LYS A 2 -0.08 7.05 -11.92
C LYS A 2 -0.19 5.91 -10.87
N LEU A 3 0.85 5.62 -10.11
CA LEU A 3 0.88 4.58 -9.07
C LEU A 3 0.78 5.22 -7.69
N ALA A 4 -0.16 4.73 -6.88
CA ALA A 4 -0.25 5.01 -5.46
C ALA A 4 -0.15 3.71 -4.66
N ILE A 5 0.49 3.72 -3.49
CA ILE A 5 0.43 2.63 -2.54
C ILE A 5 -0.68 2.88 -1.52
N VAL A 6 -1.35 1.80 -1.12
CA VAL A 6 -2.47 1.85 -0.19
C VAL A 6 -2.21 0.85 0.94
N LEU A 7 -1.98 1.35 2.14
CA LEU A 7 -1.87 0.56 3.36
C LEU A 7 -3.26 0.29 3.91
N VAL A 8 -3.67 -0.98 3.91
CA VAL A 8 -5.01 -1.40 4.30
C VAL A 8 -4.97 -2.04 5.68
N HIS A 9 -5.67 -1.43 6.64
CA HIS A 9 -5.89 -1.97 7.99
C HIS A 9 -7.24 -2.65 8.14
N HIS A 10 -8.15 -2.44 7.19
CA HIS A 10 -9.45 -3.11 7.05
C HIS A 10 -9.93 -2.99 5.60
N PRO A 11 -10.50 -4.06 5.03
CA PRO A 11 -10.63 -5.42 5.57
C PRO A 11 -9.34 -6.25 5.34
N VAL A 12 -8.82 -6.82 6.44
CA VAL A 12 -7.69 -7.74 6.42
C VAL A 12 -8.04 -9.02 7.19
N LEU A 13 -7.21 -10.05 7.07
CA LEU A 13 -7.46 -11.34 7.70
C LEU A 13 -6.67 -11.50 9.01
N ASP A 14 -7.22 -12.26 9.93
CA ASP A 14 -6.50 -12.87 11.05
C ASP A 14 -5.94 -14.26 10.67
N ARG A 15 -5.35 -14.95 11.66
CA ARG A 15 -4.75 -16.27 11.48
C ARG A 15 -5.79 -17.32 11.07
N GLU A 16 -7.00 -17.21 11.55
CA GLU A 16 -8.12 -18.12 11.32
C GLU A 16 -8.84 -17.82 9.99
N GLY A 17 -8.47 -16.71 9.31
CA GLY A 17 -9.06 -16.27 8.05
C GLY A 17 -10.33 -15.44 8.21
N ALA A 18 -10.63 -14.97 9.43
CA ALA A 18 -11.70 -14.03 9.67
C ALA A 18 -11.28 -12.61 9.30
N THR A 19 -12.25 -11.81 8.84
CA THR A 19 -12.00 -10.40 8.52
C THR A 19 -11.91 -9.57 9.80
N VAL A 20 -10.80 -8.87 9.96
CA VAL A 20 -10.49 -8.05 11.13
C VAL A 20 -10.00 -6.67 10.73
N THR A 21 -9.78 -5.83 11.76
CA THR A 21 -9.13 -4.53 11.66
C THR A 21 -7.85 -4.57 12.52
N THR A 22 -6.74 -4.10 11.97
CA THR A 22 -5.46 -4.02 12.68
C THR A 22 -5.14 -2.58 13.08
N ALA A 23 -4.30 -2.40 14.10
CA ALA A 23 -3.88 -1.07 14.55
C ALA A 23 -2.83 -0.45 13.59
N ILE A 24 -2.86 0.88 13.48
CA ILE A 24 -1.82 1.65 12.79
C ILE A 24 -0.53 1.64 13.61
N THR A 25 0.60 1.48 12.93
CA THR A 25 1.92 1.63 13.55
C THR A 25 2.66 2.82 12.96
N ASN A 26 3.39 3.54 13.82
CA ASN A 26 4.24 4.67 13.40
C ASN A 26 5.29 4.24 12.36
N LEU A 27 5.85 3.04 12.52
CA LEU A 27 6.87 2.49 11.62
C LEU A 27 6.35 2.32 10.19
N ASP A 28 5.13 1.79 10.03
CA ASP A 28 4.57 1.55 8.71
C ASP A 28 4.32 2.87 7.97
N LEU A 29 3.79 3.89 8.66
CA LEU A 29 3.58 5.21 8.07
C LEU A 29 4.89 5.82 7.57
N HIS A 30 5.93 5.80 8.39
CA HIS A 30 7.23 6.38 8.04
C HIS A 30 7.92 5.64 6.89
N ASP A 31 8.02 4.33 7.00
CA ASP A 31 8.81 3.55 6.05
C ASP A 31 8.12 3.46 4.68
N MET A 32 6.79 3.34 4.66
CA MET A 32 6.05 3.33 3.40
C MET A 32 6.06 4.70 2.72
N ALA A 33 5.90 5.79 3.48
CA ALA A 33 5.99 7.15 2.93
C ALA A 33 7.39 7.44 2.35
N ARG A 34 8.44 7.04 3.03
CA ARG A 34 9.83 7.21 2.57
C ARG A 34 10.12 6.36 1.33
N SER A 35 9.67 5.11 1.32
CA SER A 35 9.79 4.25 0.13
C SER A 35 9.06 4.86 -1.05
N ALA A 36 7.81 5.31 -0.87
CA ALA A 36 7.05 5.98 -1.91
C ALA A 36 7.77 7.22 -2.45
N ARG A 37 8.30 8.06 -1.56
CA ARG A 37 9.05 9.28 -1.95
C ARG A 37 10.31 8.94 -2.75
N THR A 38 11.06 7.92 -2.33
CA THR A 38 12.27 7.44 -3.01
C THR A 38 12.00 7.01 -4.44
N TYR A 39 10.89 6.29 -4.66
CA TYR A 39 10.50 5.80 -6.00
C TYR A 39 9.61 6.78 -6.79
N GLY A 40 9.47 8.03 -6.34
CA GLY A 40 8.80 9.09 -7.08
C GLY A 40 7.28 9.00 -7.10
N LEU A 41 6.65 8.31 -6.14
CA LEU A 41 5.20 8.31 -5.99
C LEU A 41 4.74 9.65 -5.39
N GLU A 42 3.52 10.03 -5.74
CA GLU A 42 2.90 11.30 -5.28
C GLU A 42 1.87 11.08 -4.16
N SER A 43 1.45 9.83 -3.92
CA SER A 43 0.41 9.53 -2.94
C SER A 43 0.64 8.21 -2.23
N VAL A 44 0.39 8.23 -0.93
CA VAL A 44 0.32 7.06 -0.05
C VAL A 44 -0.99 7.15 0.73
N TYR A 45 -1.88 6.21 0.52
CA TYR A 45 -3.14 6.16 1.25
C TYR A 45 -3.04 5.20 2.44
N VAL A 46 -3.64 5.60 3.56
CA VAL A 46 -3.77 4.77 4.77
C VAL A 46 -5.26 4.60 5.05
N VAL A 47 -5.74 3.38 4.92
CA VAL A 47 -7.17 3.05 5.08
C VAL A 47 -7.43 2.48 6.45
N HIS A 48 -8.27 3.16 7.23
CA HIS A 48 -8.67 2.69 8.55
C HIS A 48 -10.09 3.15 8.93
N PRO A 49 -11.04 2.23 9.26
CA PRO A 49 -12.43 2.60 9.54
C PRO A 49 -12.60 3.31 10.88
N ILE A 50 -11.74 3.03 11.88
CA ILE A 50 -11.86 3.56 13.24
C ILE A 50 -11.27 4.97 13.30
N GLU A 51 -12.08 5.94 13.69
CA GLU A 51 -11.70 7.36 13.71
C GLU A 51 -10.49 7.63 14.64
N ALA A 52 -10.43 7.06 15.82
CA ALA A 52 -9.31 7.25 16.74
C ALA A 52 -7.95 6.82 16.12
N GLN A 53 -7.95 5.78 15.30
CA GLN A 53 -6.74 5.35 14.58
C GLN A 53 -6.37 6.34 13.47
N ARG A 54 -7.36 6.89 12.75
CA ARG A 54 -7.09 7.93 11.77
C ARG A 54 -6.55 9.20 12.42
N GLN A 55 -7.11 9.60 13.56
CA GLN A 55 -6.61 10.74 14.33
C GLN A 55 -5.17 10.53 14.82
N LEU A 56 -4.82 9.32 15.25
CA LEU A 56 -3.43 8.96 15.58
C LEU A 56 -2.51 9.14 14.36
N ALA A 57 -2.88 8.59 13.20
CA ALA A 57 -2.10 8.71 11.98
C ALA A 57 -1.94 10.17 11.54
N GLU A 58 -3.01 10.97 11.61
CA GLU A 58 -2.96 12.41 11.32
C GLU A 58 -2.06 13.17 12.28
N SER A 59 -2.08 12.84 13.57
CA SER A 59 -1.20 13.45 14.58
C SER A 59 0.28 13.15 14.27
N ILE A 60 0.60 11.91 13.88
CA ILE A 60 1.94 11.52 13.46
C ILE A 60 2.33 12.29 12.19
N ARG A 61 1.47 12.31 11.17
CA ARG A 61 1.70 13.03 9.93
C ARG A 61 1.95 14.53 10.19
N ALA A 62 1.08 15.17 10.94
CA ALA A 62 1.16 16.60 11.25
C ALA A 62 2.45 16.97 12.01
N HIS A 63 2.88 16.14 12.97
CA HIS A 63 4.15 16.35 13.67
C HIS A 63 5.33 16.49 12.70
N TRP A 64 5.38 15.67 11.67
CA TRP A 64 6.48 15.66 10.70
C TRP A 64 6.27 16.61 9.52
N ALA A 65 5.06 16.70 8.99
CA ALA A 65 4.78 17.52 7.81
C ALA A 65 4.73 19.02 8.11
N THR A 66 4.16 19.41 9.27
CA THR A 66 3.94 20.82 9.62
C THR A 66 4.51 21.25 10.97
N GLY A 67 4.81 20.28 11.84
CA GLY A 67 5.26 20.52 13.22
C GLY A 67 6.78 20.72 13.36
N THR A 68 7.27 20.46 14.59
CA THR A 68 8.70 20.58 14.93
C THR A 68 9.58 19.61 14.14
N GLY A 69 9.04 18.47 13.73
CA GLY A 69 9.75 17.48 12.91
C GLY A 69 10.21 18.04 11.56
N LYS A 70 9.39 18.88 10.91
CA LYS A 70 9.74 19.52 9.63
C LYS A 70 11.03 20.34 9.70
N ARG A 71 11.21 21.09 10.78
CA ARG A 71 12.42 21.92 10.96
C ARG A 71 13.67 21.09 11.22
N ARG A 72 13.52 19.92 11.86
CA ARG A 72 14.65 19.06 12.22
C ARG A 72 15.10 18.16 11.08
N ILE A 73 14.16 17.60 10.31
CA ILE A 73 14.45 16.64 9.25
C ILE A 73 13.51 16.93 8.06
N PRO A 74 13.85 17.91 7.20
CA PRO A 74 13.01 18.32 6.05
C PRO A 74 12.68 17.17 5.07
N ASP A 75 13.64 16.29 4.80
CA ASP A 75 13.43 15.16 3.87
C ASP A 75 12.36 14.20 4.36
N ARG A 76 12.28 14.00 5.69
CA ARG A 76 11.19 13.20 6.30
C ARG A 76 9.85 13.89 6.16
N ALA A 77 9.82 15.22 6.31
CA ALA A 77 8.61 16.00 6.11
C ALA A 77 8.06 15.80 4.70
N ALA A 78 8.91 15.92 3.69
CA ALA A 78 8.54 15.72 2.28
C ALA A 78 7.96 14.33 2.00
N ALA A 79 8.43 13.29 2.71
CA ALA A 79 7.83 11.96 2.61
C ALA A 79 6.47 11.88 3.32
N MET A 80 6.35 12.43 4.53
CA MET A 80 5.11 12.39 5.30
C MET A 80 3.97 13.23 4.69
N GLU A 81 4.28 14.21 3.87
CA GLU A 81 3.32 14.99 3.09
C GLU A 81 2.57 14.15 2.04
N LEU A 82 3.13 12.99 1.63
CA LEU A 82 2.47 12.06 0.71
C LEU A 82 1.30 11.29 1.35
N LEU A 83 1.25 11.23 2.69
CA LEU A 83 0.22 10.46 3.40
C LEU A 83 -1.15 11.12 3.30
N THR A 84 -2.14 10.35 2.91
CA THR A 84 -3.56 10.70 2.97
C THR A 84 -4.30 9.60 3.75
N ILE A 85 -4.89 9.97 4.87
CA ILE A 85 -5.59 9.04 5.76
C ILE A 85 -7.09 9.08 5.43
N VAL A 86 -7.68 7.92 5.18
CA VAL A 86 -9.09 7.82 4.76
C VAL A 86 -9.81 6.68 5.49
N PRO A 87 -11.16 6.75 5.63
CA PRO A 87 -11.93 5.74 6.32
C PRO A 87 -12.10 4.43 5.53
N SER A 88 -12.14 4.48 4.19
CA SER A 88 -12.46 3.33 3.34
C SER A 88 -11.65 3.30 2.03
N LEU A 89 -11.69 2.16 1.33
CA LEU A 89 -11.14 2.05 -0.02
C LEU A 89 -11.93 2.87 -1.03
N ASP A 90 -13.23 3.03 -0.84
CA ASP A 90 -14.05 3.87 -1.73
C ASP A 90 -13.58 5.34 -1.69
N ASP A 91 -13.17 5.83 -0.51
CA ASP A 91 -12.55 7.16 -0.40
C ASP A 91 -11.21 7.25 -1.13
N VAL A 92 -10.42 6.17 -1.16
CA VAL A 92 -9.19 6.11 -1.97
C VAL A 92 -9.55 6.24 -3.45
N TYR A 93 -10.51 5.43 -3.92
CA TYR A 93 -10.90 5.42 -5.33
C TYR A 93 -11.49 6.77 -5.78
N ALA A 94 -12.34 7.38 -4.94
CA ALA A 94 -12.88 8.71 -5.20
C ALA A 94 -11.78 9.79 -5.29
N LYS A 95 -10.75 9.71 -4.42
CA LYS A 95 -9.60 10.62 -4.48
C LYS A 95 -8.72 10.41 -5.70
N MET A 96 -8.61 9.18 -6.20
CA MET A 96 -7.77 8.85 -7.37
C MET A 96 -8.47 9.09 -8.71
N ALA A 97 -9.78 8.89 -8.79
CA ALA A 97 -10.54 8.90 -10.05
C ALA A 97 -11.84 9.70 -10.02
N GLY A 98 -12.11 10.48 -8.95
CA GLY A 98 -13.33 11.28 -8.84
C GLY A 98 -14.59 10.43 -8.90
N ASP A 99 -15.59 10.90 -9.65
CA ASP A 99 -16.91 10.26 -9.79
C ASP A 99 -16.86 8.85 -10.42
N ALA A 100 -15.77 8.52 -11.12
CA ALA A 100 -15.58 7.17 -11.67
C ALA A 100 -15.29 6.11 -10.57
N GLY A 101 -14.91 6.54 -9.37
CA GLY A 101 -14.72 5.67 -8.21
C GLY A 101 -13.85 4.45 -8.52
N ARG A 102 -14.29 3.26 -8.06
CA ARG A 102 -13.57 1.99 -8.27
C ARG A 102 -13.31 1.67 -9.76
N GLU A 103 -14.26 1.96 -10.63
CA GLU A 103 -14.15 1.70 -12.06
C GLU A 103 -13.09 2.57 -12.76
N GLY A 104 -12.76 3.74 -12.18
CA GLY A 104 -11.74 4.64 -12.67
C GLY A 104 -10.32 4.29 -12.22
N VAL A 105 -10.14 3.27 -11.36
CA VAL A 105 -8.85 2.88 -10.78
C VAL A 105 -8.53 1.43 -11.13
N GLU A 106 -7.29 1.16 -11.48
CA GLU A 106 -6.79 -0.21 -11.60
C GLU A 106 -6.25 -0.67 -10.24
N VAL A 107 -6.85 -1.72 -9.66
CA VAL A 107 -6.52 -2.21 -8.32
C VAL A 107 -5.58 -3.41 -8.39
N TRP A 108 -4.41 -3.26 -7.81
CA TRP A 108 -3.39 -4.30 -7.71
C TRP A 108 -3.27 -4.78 -6.28
N THR A 109 -3.18 -6.09 -6.07
CA THR A 109 -3.02 -6.68 -4.73
C THR A 109 -1.68 -7.37 -4.58
N THR A 110 -1.14 -7.30 -3.36
CA THR A 110 0.05 -8.02 -2.91
C THR A 110 -0.33 -9.08 -1.90
N ALA A 111 0.36 -10.21 -1.90
CA ALA A 111 0.14 -11.29 -0.94
C ALA A 111 1.42 -12.09 -0.72
N ALA A 112 1.55 -12.74 0.46
CA ALA A 112 2.64 -13.67 0.76
C ALA A 112 2.48 -15.03 0.05
N ARG A 113 1.27 -15.33 -0.45
CA ARG A 113 0.94 -16.60 -1.15
C ARG A 113 0.35 -16.30 -2.51
N ALA A 114 0.61 -17.17 -3.49
CA ALA A 114 -0.01 -17.08 -4.80
C ALA A 114 -1.51 -17.38 -4.71
N HIS A 115 -2.30 -16.64 -5.50
CA HIS A 115 -3.75 -16.84 -5.53
C HIS A 115 -4.12 -17.86 -6.63
N PRO A 116 -5.14 -18.72 -6.41
CA PRO A 116 -5.60 -19.71 -7.40
C PRO A 116 -6.06 -19.11 -8.73
N LEU A 117 -6.57 -17.88 -8.74
CA LEU A 117 -6.95 -17.14 -9.96
C LEU A 117 -5.75 -16.65 -10.79
N GLY A 118 -4.53 -17.03 -10.42
CA GLY A 118 -3.31 -16.61 -11.09
C GLY A 118 -2.71 -15.35 -10.52
N VAL A 119 -1.45 -15.13 -10.87
CA VAL A 119 -0.66 -13.97 -10.46
C VAL A 119 0.14 -13.44 -11.67
N MET A 120 0.41 -12.14 -11.64
CA MET A 120 1.23 -11.44 -12.62
C MET A 120 2.66 -11.29 -12.09
N SER A 121 3.66 -11.59 -12.89
CA SER A 121 5.06 -11.37 -12.53
C SER A 121 5.40 -9.88 -12.46
N TYR A 122 6.45 -9.51 -11.71
CA TYR A 122 6.89 -8.12 -11.64
C TYR A 122 7.34 -7.53 -12.99
N PRO A 123 8.03 -8.27 -13.89
CA PRO A 123 8.33 -7.76 -15.25
C PRO A 123 7.08 -7.46 -16.07
N GLU A 124 6.07 -8.34 -16.05
CA GLU A 124 4.77 -8.10 -16.72
C GLU A 124 4.03 -6.91 -16.11
N ALA A 125 4.01 -6.82 -14.76
CA ALA A 125 3.39 -5.72 -14.04
C ALA A 125 4.09 -4.39 -14.33
N ARG A 126 5.41 -4.35 -14.45
CA ARG A 126 6.18 -3.17 -14.88
C ARG A 126 5.76 -2.71 -16.28
N ALA A 127 5.67 -3.63 -17.25
CA ALA A 127 5.23 -3.31 -18.60
C ALA A 127 3.77 -2.78 -18.60
N ARG A 128 2.89 -3.40 -17.81
CA ARG A 128 1.50 -2.97 -17.67
C ARG A 128 1.40 -1.57 -17.06
N LEU A 129 2.18 -1.30 -16.01
CA LEU A 129 2.22 0.01 -15.34
C LEU A 129 2.67 1.12 -16.30
N ALA A 130 3.67 0.85 -17.15
CA ALA A 130 4.16 1.80 -18.13
C ALA A 130 3.08 2.18 -19.16
N GLY A 131 2.21 1.24 -19.53
CA GLY A 131 1.08 1.44 -20.44
C GLY A 131 -0.24 1.81 -19.78
N ALA A 132 -0.28 1.99 -18.45
CA ALA A 132 -1.53 2.20 -17.73
C ALA A 132 -2.26 3.50 -18.14
N SER A 133 -3.52 3.38 -18.53
CA SER A 133 -4.41 4.52 -18.82
C SER A 133 -5.09 5.07 -17.58
N LYS A 134 -5.42 4.20 -16.63
CA LYS A 134 -6.00 4.53 -15.33
C LYS A 134 -4.92 4.66 -14.25
N PRO A 135 -5.17 5.43 -13.17
CA PRO A 135 -4.33 5.39 -11.98
C PRO A 135 -4.37 3.98 -11.36
N VAL A 136 -3.23 3.56 -10.81
CA VAL A 136 -3.06 2.24 -10.19
C VAL A 136 -3.00 2.38 -8.67
N ALA A 137 -3.88 1.67 -7.96
CA ALA A 137 -3.85 1.53 -6.50
C ALA A 137 -3.24 0.18 -6.13
N MET A 138 -2.03 0.17 -5.60
CA MET A 138 -1.37 -1.06 -5.14
C MET A 138 -1.63 -1.26 -3.64
N LEU A 139 -2.43 -2.27 -3.31
CA LEU A 139 -2.89 -2.55 -1.95
C LEU A 139 -1.91 -3.45 -1.19
N PHE A 140 -1.57 -3.03 0.00
CA PHE A 140 -0.78 -3.77 0.98
C PHE A 140 -1.64 -4.03 2.23
N GLY A 141 -1.93 -5.29 2.52
CA GLY A 141 -2.65 -5.70 3.73
C GLY A 141 -1.72 -5.88 4.91
N THR A 142 -2.21 -5.56 6.09
CA THR A 142 -1.60 -5.88 7.37
C THR A 142 -2.13 -7.21 7.91
N GLY A 143 -1.76 -7.61 9.13
CA GLY A 143 -2.20 -8.88 9.73
C GLY A 143 -1.78 -10.09 8.88
N TRP A 144 -2.75 -10.92 8.51
CA TRP A 144 -2.55 -12.11 7.67
C TRP A 144 -2.85 -11.86 6.19
N GLY A 145 -2.93 -10.58 5.79
CA GLY A 145 -3.12 -10.14 4.41
C GLY A 145 -4.51 -9.54 4.15
N LEU A 146 -4.70 -9.12 2.91
CA LEU A 146 -5.95 -8.54 2.44
C LEU A 146 -7.11 -9.54 2.52
N ALA A 147 -8.32 -9.07 2.81
CA ALA A 147 -9.52 -9.89 2.73
C ALA A 147 -9.67 -10.54 1.35
N ARG A 148 -10.19 -11.77 1.31
CA ARG A 148 -10.30 -12.57 0.07
C ARG A 148 -11.06 -11.83 -1.02
N THR A 149 -12.14 -11.15 -0.68
CA THR A 149 -12.95 -10.38 -1.63
C THR A 149 -12.14 -9.31 -2.34
N LEU A 150 -11.22 -8.62 -1.66
CA LEU A 150 -10.33 -7.63 -2.28
C LEU A 150 -9.36 -8.27 -3.27
N VAL A 151 -8.83 -9.44 -2.93
CA VAL A 151 -7.89 -10.17 -3.81
C VAL A 151 -8.62 -10.74 -5.02
N GLU A 152 -9.84 -11.25 -4.84
CA GLU A 152 -10.65 -11.85 -5.92
C GLU A 152 -11.13 -10.80 -6.94
N THR A 153 -11.51 -9.61 -6.48
CA THR A 153 -12.01 -8.51 -7.31
C THR A 153 -10.91 -7.58 -7.86
N ALA A 154 -9.65 -7.84 -7.51
CA ALA A 154 -8.51 -7.06 -8.01
C ALA A 154 -8.29 -7.28 -9.51
N ASP A 155 -7.86 -6.22 -10.21
CA ASP A 155 -7.50 -6.27 -11.63
C ASP A 155 -6.16 -7.02 -11.83
N VAL A 156 -5.24 -6.87 -10.87
CA VAL A 156 -3.94 -7.55 -10.88
C VAL A 156 -3.62 -8.11 -9.48
N ARG A 157 -3.15 -9.34 -9.44
CA ARG A 157 -2.57 -10.00 -8.26
C ARG A 157 -1.10 -10.21 -8.53
N LEU A 158 -0.24 -9.53 -7.77
CA LEU A 158 1.21 -9.64 -7.95
C LEU A 158 1.74 -10.98 -7.44
N THR A 159 2.73 -11.51 -8.13
CA THR A 159 3.48 -12.69 -7.67
C THR A 159 4.06 -12.43 -6.26
N PRO A 160 3.93 -13.38 -5.32
CA PRO A 160 4.54 -13.25 -4.00
C PRO A 160 6.04 -13.02 -4.06
N ILE A 161 6.53 -12.18 -3.15
CA ILE A 161 7.97 -12.04 -2.93
C ILE A 161 8.46 -13.32 -2.23
N ARG A 162 9.40 -14.02 -2.87
CA ARG A 162 9.99 -15.24 -2.33
C ARG A 162 11.51 -15.16 -2.38
N ALA A 163 12.15 -15.74 -1.35
CA ALA A 163 13.58 -16.03 -1.37
C ALA A 163 13.85 -17.35 -2.11
N GLN A 164 15.08 -17.57 -2.57
CA GLN A 164 15.53 -18.85 -3.08
C GLN A 164 15.73 -19.87 -1.95
N ALA A 165 16.03 -19.39 -0.73
CA ALA A 165 16.23 -20.24 0.42
C ALA A 165 14.91 -20.90 0.88
N GLU A 166 14.92 -22.22 1.04
CA GLU A 166 13.77 -23.02 1.49
C GLU A 166 13.67 -23.05 3.02
N THR A 167 13.43 -21.89 3.63
CA THR A 167 13.31 -21.75 5.10
C THR A 167 11.94 -22.14 5.63
N GLY A 168 10.93 -22.27 4.76
CA GLY A 168 9.52 -22.41 5.13
C GLY A 168 8.91 -21.11 5.70
N TYR A 169 9.69 -20.03 5.81
CA TYR A 169 9.27 -18.74 6.36
C TYR A 169 9.12 -17.69 5.26
N ASN A 170 7.92 -17.15 5.07
CA ASN A 170 7.63 -16.06 4.13
C ASN A 170 6.69 -15.04 4.76
N HIS A 171 7.17 -14.31 5.76
CA HIS A 171 6.44 -13.31 6.52
C HIS A 171 7.21 -11.99 6.58
N LEU A 172 7.29 -11.30 5.43
CA LEU A 172 7.82 -9.94 5.39
C LEU A 172 6.88 -8.98 6.13
N SER A 173 7.43 -7.97 6.80
CA SER A 173 6.60 -6.86 7.26
C SER A 173 5.99 -6.14 6.05
N VAL A 174 4.83 -5.50 6.22
CA VAL A 174 4.14 -4.77 5.15
C VAL A 174 5.04 -3.71 4.51
N ARG A 175 5.84 -3.00 5.30
CA ARG A 175 6.79 -1.99 4.82
C ARG A 175 7.96 -2.57 4.03
N ALA A 176 8.47 -3.75 4.42
CA ALA A 176 9.50 -4.46 3.65
C ALA A 176 8.93 -4.96 2.31
N ALA A 177 7.74 -5.55 2.33
CA ALA A 177 7.06 -5.97 1.11
C ALA A 177 6.79 -4.79 0.17
N CYS A 178 6.39 -3.63 0.72
CA CYS A 178 6.22 -2.40 -0.05
C CYS A 178 7.52 -1.96 -0.72
N ALA A 179 8.62 -1.83 0.02
CA ALA A 179 9.90 -1.39 -0.52
C ALA A 179 10.41 -2.32 -1.64
N ILE A 180 10.36 -3.65 -1.43
CA ILE A 180 10.77 -4.63 -2.43
C ILE A 180 9.86 -4.59 -3.68
N SER A 181 8.54 -4.42 -3.49
CA SER A 181 7.60 -4.31 -4.62
C SER A 181 7.88 -3.06 -5.45
N LEU A 182 8.12 -1.93 -4.81
CA LEU A 182 8.47 -0.69 -5.50
C LEU A 182 9.80 -0.82 -6.25
N ASP A 183 10.81 -1.43 -5.62
CA ASP A 183 12.10 -1.69 -6.27
C ASP A 183 11.94 -2.54 -7.53
N ARG A 184 11.19 -3.64 -7.45
CA ARG A 184 10.93 -4.52 -8.60
C ARG A 184 10.11 -3.88 -9.71
N LEU A 185 9.25 -2.90 -9.39
CA LEU A 185 8.41 -2.21 -10.38
C LEU A 185 9.10 -0.97 -10.96
N LEU A 186 9.86 -0.24 -10.18
CA LEU A 186 10.35 1.10 -10.50
C LEU A 186 11.86 1.28 -10.36
N GLY A 187 12.56 0.31 -9.76
CA GLY A 187 14.02 0.35 -9.58
C GLY A 187 14.79 0.22 -10.89
N GLU A 188 16.05 0.63 -10.86
CA GLU A 188 17.01 0.43 -11.96
C GLU A 188 17.19 -1.06 -12.26
N GLN A 189 17.44 -1.39 -13.52
CA GLN A 189 17.67 -2.76 -14.01
C GLN A 189 19.13 -2.95 -14.37
#